data_4f318ed52a3aa197318e4845de85f209
#
_entry.id   4f318ed52a3aa197318e4845de85f209
#
_cell.length_a   1.000
_cell.length_b   1.000
_cell.length_c   1.000
_cell.angle_alpha   90.00
_cell.angle_beta   90.00
_cell.angle_gamma   90.00
#
_symmetry.space_group_name_H-M   'P 1'
#
loop_
_entity.id
_entity.type
_entity.pdbx_description
1 polymer ?
#
loop_
_entity_poly.entity_id
_entity_poly.type
_entity_poly.pdbx_seq_one_letter_code
_entity_poly.pdbx_strand_id
1 'polypeptide(L)'
;MARVLVVDDATTVRMYYRDVLEEAGFTVEEAVNGFEGLEKAIERSFDLLVVDVNMPKMDGYAFLRQGRATPELRAVPALMISTECQERDRARAFAAGANLYLVKPVQPQILADAARLMAGAAS
;
A
#
# COMPACT_ATOMS: atom_id res chain seq x y z
N MET A 1 -5.09 -13.94 10.53
CA MET A 1 -4.48 -12.64 10.72
C MET A 1 -4.27 -11.97 9.37
N ALA A 2 -4.64 -10.72 9.25
CA ALA A 2 -4.53 -10.01 7.97
C ALA A 2 -3.06 -9.72 7.63
N ARG A 3 -2.74 -9.85 6.36
CA ARG A 3 -1.37 -9.63 5.87
C ARG A 3 -1.32 -8.42 4.96
N VAL A 4 -0.38 -7.53 5.25
CA VAL A 4 -0.19 -6.27 4.52
C VAL A 4 1.14 -6.30 3.77
N LEU A 5 1.14 -5.87 2.53
CA LEU A 5 2.37 -5.64 1.76
C LEU A 5 2.62 -4.14 1.69
N VAL A 6 3.77 -3.72 2.21
CA VAL A 6 4.21 -2.32 2.14
C VAL A 6 5.23 -2.18 1.02
N VAL A 7 4.92 -1.35 0.03
CA VAL A 7 5.78 -1.12 -1.13
C VAL A 7 6.27 0.33 -1.09
N ASP A 8 7.55 0.51 -0.75
CA ASP A 8 8.16 1.83 -0.60
C ASP A 8 9.68 1.67 -0.69
N ASP A 9 10.36 2.55 -1.42
CA ASP A 9 11.80 2.44 -1.60
C ASP A 9 12.60 2.97 -0.40
N ALA A 10 11.97 3.73 0.50
CA ALA A 10 12.65 4.30 1.65
C ALA A 10 12.59 3.37 2.85
N THR A 11 13.75 2.88 3.28
CA THR A 11 13.86 1.93 4.40
C THR A 11 13.22 2.46 5.68
N THR A 12 13.51 3.72 6.05
CA THR A 12 12.97 4.29 7.29
C THR A 12 11.45 4.42 7.24
N VAL A 13 10.89 4.72 6.08
CA VAL A 13 9.44 4.84 5.91
C VAL A 13 8.79 3.47 6.02
N ARG A 14 9.37 2.45 5.38
CA ARG A 14 8.84 1.09 5.49
C ARG A 14 8.86 0.61 6.93
N MET A 15 9.96 0.88 7.65
CA MET A 15 10.06 0.50 9.07
C MET A 15 8.97 1.16 9.91
N TYR A 16 8.70 2.43 9.65
CA TYR A 16 7.65 3.15 10.35
C TYR A 16 6.28 2.52 10.11
N TYR A 17 5.94 2.27 8.85
CA TYR A 17 4.66 1.65 8.52
C TYR A 17 4.55 0.25 9.10
N ARG A 18 5.63 -0.50 9.02
CA ARG A 18 5.67 -1.84 9.58
C ARG A 18 5.40 -1.83 11.08
N ASP A 19 6.09 -0.95 11.82
CA ASP A 19 5.92 -0.87 13.27
C ASP A 19 4.48 -0.53 13.64
N VAL A 20 3.90 0.45 12.96
CA VAL A 20 2.51 0.86 13.21
C VAL A 20 1.55 -0.29 12.92
N LEU A 21 1.72 -0.95 11.79
CA LEU A 21 0.80 -2.00 11.35
C LEU A 21 0.95 -3.28 12.18
N GLU A 22 2.17 -3.63 12.55
CA GLU A 22 2.38 -4.80 13.42
C GLU A 22 1.79 -4.57 14.79
N GLU A 23 1.94 -3.38 15.34
CA GLU A 23 1.33 -3.03 16.61
C GLU A 23 -0.20 -3.09 16.54
N ALA A 24 -0.74 -2.80 15.37
CA ALA A 24 -2.19 -2.88 15.14
C ALA A 24 -2.68 -4.33 14.91
N GLY A 25 -1.79 -5.30 14.89
CA GLY A 25 -2.15 -6.72 14.79
C GLY A 25 -1.98 -7.34 13.39
N PHE A 26 -1.38 -6.61 12.46
CA PHE A 26 -1.18 -7.14 11.10
C PHE A 26 0.16 -7.86 10.98
N THR A 27 0.21 -8.81 10.07
CA THR A 27 1.46 -9.40 9.59
C THR A 27 1.91 -8.57 8.40
N VAL A 28 3.15 -8.09 8.42
CA VAL A 28 3.64 -7.15 7.40
C VAL A 28 4.81 -7.73 6.63
N GLU A 29 4.76 -7.60 5.30
CA GLU A 29 5.89 -7.87 4.43
C GLU A 29 6.23 -6.58 3.68
N GLU A 30 7.48 -6.46 3.26
CA GLU A 30 7.99 -5.25 2.63
C GLU A 30 8.51 -5.54 1.24
N ALA A 31 8.35 -4.57 0.35
CA ALA A 31 8.95 -4.59 -0.97
C ALA A 31 9.62 -3.23 -1.22
N VAL A 32 10.78 -3.23 -1.83
CA VAL A 32 11.57 -2.01 -2.03
C VAL A 32 11.21 -1.25 -3.31
N ASN A 33 10.46 -1.88 -4.19
CA ASN A 33 9.99 -1.28 -5.43
C ASN A 33 8.78 -2.05 -5.95
N GLY A 34 8.18 -1.54 -7.04
CA GLY A 34 6.99 -2.15 -7.62
C GLY A 34 7.24 -3.55 -8.18
N PHE A 35 8.41 -3.81 -8.74
CA PHE A 35 8.73 -5.14 -9.28
C PHE A 35 8.75 -6.20 -8.19
N GLU A 36 9.43 -5.90 -7.08
CA GLU A 36 9.45 -6.80 -5.93
C GLU A 36 8.06 -6.98 -5.34
N GLY A 37 7.27 -5.89 -5.32
CA GLY A 37 5.90 -5.95 -4.83
C GLY A 37 5.05 -6.91 -5.63
N LEU A 38 5.13 -6.85 -6.96
CA LEU A 38 4.39 -7.75 -7.83
C LEU A 38 4.84 -9.21 -7.62
N GLU A 39 6.15 -9.42 -7.49
CA GLU A 39 6.71 -10.73 -7.28
C GLU A 39 6.20 -11.37 -5.98
N LYS A 40 6.22 -10.61 -4.89
CA LYS A 40 5.74 -11.10 -3.60
C LYS A 40 4.24 -11.35 -3.61
N ALA A 41 3.49 -10.51 -4.31
CA ALA A 41 2.05 -10.65 -4.39
C ALA A 41 1.62 -11.94 -5.10
N ILE A 42 2.42 -12.41 -6.03
CA ILE A 42 2.15 -13.68 -6.73
C ILE A 42 2.44 -14.87 -5.81
N GLU A 43 3.46 -14.75 -4.97
CA GLU A 43 3.87 -15.83 -4.06
C GLU A 43 2.94 -16.00 -2.86
N ARG A 44 2.32 -14.93 -2.41
CA ARG A 44 1.53 -14.93 -1.17
C ARG A 44 0.26 -14.12 -1.34
N SER A 45 -0.75 -14.44 -0.52
CA SER A 45 -1.99 -13.67 -0.48
C SER A 45 -1.85 -12.51 0.47
N PHE A 46 -2.31 -11.33 0.05
CA PHE A 46 -2.33 -10.14 0.88
C PHE A 46 -3.75 -9.63 1.03
N ASP A 47 -4.02 -8.98 2.16
CA ASP A 47 -5.34 -8.41 2.46
C ASP A 47 -5.35 -6.90 2.25
N LEU A 48 -4.18 -6.30 2.14
CA LEU A 48 -4.04 -4.85 1.95
C LEU A 48 -2.68 -4.54 1.34
N LEU A 49 -2.66 -3.57 0.43
CA LEU A 49 -1.43 -2.99 -0.11
C LEU A 49 -1.28 -1.57 0.43
N VAL A 50 -0.09 -1.23 0.90
CA VAL A 50 0.27 0.13 1.27
C VAL A 50 1.38 0.55 0.32
N VAL A 51 1.11 1.51 -0.55
CA VAL A 51 1.96 1.80 -1.70
C VAL A 51 2.38 3.26 -1.73
N ASP A 52 3.69 3.50 -1.78
CA ASP A 52 4.22 4.86 -1.99
C ASP A 52 4.10 5.23 -3.46
N VAL A 53 3.76 6.48 -3.74
CA VAL A 53 3.66 6.96 -5.11
C VAL A 53 5.04 7.10 -5.76
N ASN A 54 5.99 7.68 -5.03
CA ASN A 54 7.29 8.06 -5.62
C ASN A 54 8.34 6.97 -5.40
N MET A 55 8.47 6.09 -6.39
CA MET A 55 9.49 5.03 -6.37
C MET A 55 10.24 5.05 -7.70
N PRO A 56 11.52 4.66 -7.70
CA PRO A 56 12.29 4.57 -8.95
C PRO A 56 11.80 3.41 -9.81
N LYS A 57 11.99 3.55 -11.11
CA LYS A 57 11.70 2.53 -12.14
C LYS A 57 10.22 2.28 -12.36
N MET A 58 9.48 2.01 -11.30
CA MET A 58 8.03 1.79 -11.38
C MET A 58 7.40 2.55 -10.21
N ASP A 59 6.69 3.63 -10.50
CA ASP A 59 6.02 4.40 -9.45
C ASP A 59 4.77 3.66 -8.94
N GLY A 60 4.15 4.21 -7.89
CA GLY A 60 2.98 3.59 -7.27
C GLY A 60 1.79 3.48 -8.21
N TYR A 61 1.61 4.44 -9.08
CA TYR A 61 0.52 4.40 -10.05
C TYR A 61 0.69 3.23 -11.02
N ALA A 62 1.90 3.09 -11.57
CA ALA A 62 2.21 2.00 -12.49
C ALA A 62 2.10 0.64 -11.80
N PHE A 63 2.56 0.55 -10.56
CA PHE A 63 2.44 -0.67 -9.76
C PHE A 63 0.97 -1.08 -9.61
N LEU A 64 0.10 -0.13 -9.24
CA LEU A 64 -1.32 -0.44 -9.07
C LEU A 64 -1.99 -0.83 -10.38
N ARG A 65 -1.68 -0.14 -11.48
CA ARG A 65 -2.25 -0.51 -12.77
C ARG A 65 -1.89 -1.95 -13.14
N GLN A 66 -0.64 -2.34 -12.95
CA GLN A 66 -0.22 -3.71 -13.19
C GLN A 66 -0.86 -4.69 -12.22
N GLY A 67 -0.97 -4.29 -10.96
CA GLY A 67 -1.63 -5.10 -9.94
C GLY A 67 -3.09 -5.39 -10.30
N ARG A 68 -3.80 -4.40 -10.81
CA ARG A 68 -5.20 -4.58 -11.20
C ARG A 68 -5.36 -5.49 -12.41
N ALA A 69 -4.30 -5.64 -13.20
CA ALA A 69 -4.28 -6.59 -14.30
C ALA A 69 -3.79 -7.98 -13.89
N THR A 70 -3.32 -8.12 -12.65
CA THR A 70 -2.78 -9.37 -12.11
C THR A 70 -3.85 -10.04 -11.25
N PRO A 71 -4.25 -11.29 -11.55
CA PRO A 71 -5.35 -11.95 -10.82
C PRO A 71 -5.17 -11.94 -9.30
N GLU A 72 -3.95 -12.15 -8.81
CA GLU A 72 -3.67 -12.22 -7.38
C GLU A 72 -3.88 -10.89 -6.66
N LEU A 73 -3.80 -9.77 -7.37
CA LEU A 73 -3.93 -8.43 -6.77
C LEU A 73 -5.19 -7.69 -7.16
N ARG A 74 -5.95 -8.22 -8.12
CA ARG A 74 -7.08 -7.49 -8.71
C ARG A 74 -8.09 -6.96 -7.70
N ALA A 75 -8.35 -7.70 -6.65
CA ALA A 75 -9.36 -7.36 -5.66
C ALA A 75 -8.77 -6.94 -4.30
N VAL A 76 -7.46 -6.86 -4.18
CA VAL A 76 -6.82 -6.50 -2.90
C VAL A 76 -6.95 -4.99 -2.69
N PRO A 77 -7.49 -4.54 -1.55
CA PRO A 77 -7.57 -3.11 -1.26
C PRO A 77 -6.19 -2.46 -1.25
N ALA A 78 -6.10 -1.26 -1.78
CA ALA A 78 -4.84 -0.54 -1.87
C ALA A 78 -4.95 0.86 -1.27
N LEU A 79 -4.06 1.15 -0.32
CA LEU A 79 -3.89 2.46 0.27
C LEU A 79 -2.65 3.09 -0.34
N MET A 80 -2.82 4.23 -1.01
CA MET A 80 -1.71 4.94 -1.62
C MET A 80 -1.31 6.13 -0.75
N ILE A 81 -0.01 6.33 -0.56
CA ILE A 81 0.52 7.38 0.29
C ILE A 81 1.52 8.22 -0.50
N SER A 82 1.40 9.55 -0.41
CA SER A 82 2.24 10.47 -1.18
C SER A 82 2.39 11.80 -0.46
N THR A 83 3.44 12.55 -0.82
CA THR A 83 3.58 13.94 -0.39
C THR A 83 2.70 14.88 -1.22
N GLU A 84 2.21 14.43 -2.36
CA GLU A 84 1.37 15.24 -3.24
C GLU A 84 -0.05 15.34 -2.68
N CYS A 85 -0.61 16.55 -2.65
CA CYS A 85 -1.90 16.78 -2.00
C CYS A 85 -2.95 17.41 -2.90
N GLN A 86 -2.70 17.52 -4.20
CA GLN A 86 -3.66 18.15 -5.10
C GLN A 86 -4.73 17.15 -5.55
N GLU A 87 -5.88 17.70 -5.95
CA GLU A 87 -7.01 16.91 -6.39
C GLU A 87 -6.66 15.99 -7.57
N ARG A 88 -5.85 16.48 -8.50
CA ARG A 88 -5.42 15.68 -9.66
C ARG A 88 -4.60 14.46 -9.24
N ASP A 89 -3.82 14.57 -8.17
CA ASP A 89 -3.00 13.46 -7.69
C ASP A 89 -3.88 12.39 -7.09
N ARG A 90 -4.87 12.79 -6.32
CA ARG A 90 -5.86 11.90 -5.73
C ARG A 90 -6.66 11.20 -6.81
N ALA A 91 -7.13 11.96 -7.81
CA ALA A 91 -7.89 11.39 -8.93
C ALA A 91 -7.05 10.38 -9.71
N ARG A 92 -5.76 10.67 -9.91
CA ARG A 92 -4.85 9.78 -10.60
C ARG A 92 -4.66 8.47 -9.82
N ALA A 93 -4.59 8.56 -8.49
CA ALA A 93 -4.45 7.39 -7.65
C ALA A 93 -5.66 6.47 -7.78
N PHE A 94 -6.86 7.02 -7.69
CA PHE A 94 -8.08 6.24 -7.83
C PHE A 94 -8.21 5.65 -9.23
N ALA A 95 -7.85 6.40 -10.25
CA ALA A 95 -7.87 5.90 -11.63
C ALA A 95 -6.90 4.73 -11.81
N ALA A 96 -5.78 4.72 -11.09
CA ALA A 96 -4.81 3.63 -11.15
C ALA A 96 -5.26 2.39 -10.35
N GLY A 97 -6.25 2.53 -9.48
CA GLY A 97 -6.79 1.41 -8.73
C GLY A 97 -6.68 1.51 -7.22
N ALA A 98 -6.30 2.67 -6.68
CA ALA A 98 -6.25 2.87 -5.23
C ALA A 98 -7.67 2.99 -4.67
N ASN A 99 -7.84 2.50 -3.44
CA ASN A 99 -9.11 2.59 -2.73
C ASN A 99 -9.11 3.74 -1.72
N LEU A 100 -7.92 4.18 -1.29
CA LEU A 100 -7.77 5.31 -0.39
C LEU A 100 -6.44 5.99 -0.67
N TYR A 101 -6.39 7.30 -0.43
CA TYR A 101 -5.20 8.11 -0.66
C TYR A 101 -4.92 8.95 0.58
N LEU A 102 -3.71 8.82 1.14
CA LEU A 102 -3.31 9.60 2.31
C LEU A 102 -2.08 10.45 1.95
N VAL A 103 -1.99 11.62 2.56
CA VAL A 103 -0.88 12.56 2.33
C VAL A 103 0.10 12.48 3.48
N LYS A 104 1.39 12.39 3.15
CA LYS A 104 2.48 12.37 4.16
C LYS A 104 2.59 13.74 4.84
N PRO A 105 2.96 13.78 6.11
CA PRO A 105 3.22 12.64 7.00
C PRO A 105 1.93 12.02 7.50
N VAL A 106 1.91 10.70 7.60
CA VAL A 106 0.73 9.97 8.06
C VAL A 106 0.90 9.64 9.54
N GLN A 107 -0.06 10.09 10.34
CA GLN A 107 -0.02 9.80 11.78
C GLN A 107 -0.30 8.32 12.03
N PRO A 108 0.33 7.72 13.06
CA PRO A 108 0.18 6.29 13.34
C PRO A 108 -1.27 5.84 13.47
N GLN A 109 -2.08 6.61 14.20
CA GLN A 109 -3.47 6.25 14.42
C GLN A 109 -4.28 6.26 13.11
N ILE A 110 -3.99 7.23 12.23
CA ILE A 110 -4.68 7.33 10.94
C ILE A 110 -4.33 6.13 10.07
N LEU A 111 -3.06 5.75 10.03
CA LEU A 111 -2.64 4.59 9.27
C LEU A 111 -3.26 3.29 9.81
N ALA A 112 -3.24 3.11 11.12
CA ALA A 112 -3.80 1.93 11.75
C ALA A 112 -5.31 1.82 11.50
N ASP A 113 -6.03 2.92 11.64
CA ASP A 113 -7.48 2.94 11.43
C ASP A 113 -7.84 2.65 9.97
N ALA A 114 -7.12 3.27 9.04
CA ALA A 114 -7.32 3.04 7.62
C ALA A 114 -7.08 1.56 7.26
N ALA A 115 -6.00 1.00 7.78
CA ALA A 115 -5.67 -0.40 7.52
C ALA A 115 -6.73 -1.35 8.05
N ARG A 116 -7.20 -1.12 9.27
CA ARG A 116 -8.27 -1.95 9.85
C ARG A 116 -9.55 -1.88 9.03
N LEU A 117 -9.92 -0.67 8.61
CA LEU A 117 -11.11 -0.48 7.82
C LEU A 117 -11.01 -1.17 6.46
N MET A 118 -9.88 -1.04 5.80
CA MET A 118 -9.70 -1.54 4.43
C MET A 118 -9.46 -3.04 4.38
N ALA A 119 -8.70 -3.58 5.33
CA ALA A 119 -8.35 -5.00 5.34
C ALA A 119 -9.46 -5.89 5.93
N GLY A 120 -10.59 -5.32 6.29
CA GLY A 120 -11.65 -6.08 6.92
C GLY A 120 -11.27 -6.43 8.34
N ALA A 121 -11.34 -5.46 9.23
CA ALA A 121 -10.83 -5.55 10.60
C ALA A 121 -11.33 -6.75 11.39
N ALA A 122 -12.36 -7.39 10.91
CA ALA A 122 -12.91 -8.59 11.56
C ALA A 122 -12.05 -9.82 11.34
N SER A 123 -11.14 -9.73 10.42
CA SER A 123 -10.27 -10.85 10.11
C SER A 123 -9.34 -11.19 11.25
#